data_b453eb4c2da949b56de936a9f24b6ea2
#
_entry.id   b453eb4c2da949b56de936a9f24b6ea2
#
_cell.length_a   1.000
_cell.length_b   1.000
_cell.length_c   1.000
_cell.angle_alpha   90.00
_cell.angle_beta   90.00
_cell.angle_gamma   90.00
#
_symmetry.space_group_name_H-M   'P 1'
#
loop_
_entity.id
_entity.type
_entity.pdbx_description
1 polymer ?
#
loop_
_entity_poly.entity_id
_entity_poly.type
_entity_poly.pdbx_seq_one_letter_code
_entity_poly.pdbx_strand_id
1 'polypeptide(L)'
;YDVRFIAINDGVDSDKGINDFSGIKNYFNDLYARDTSKKIRAVKRAIGERGERVGTTIPYGYMKDPENPKHLIVDPQTAPIVKRIFEMYSNGIGIVRICNKFYSEKITSPSVYLFNTTGSRSGKPDLSRPYNWVTTTIRRILSNQIYCGDTVNFKTYSKSNKLKKRIKNSPENILIFKDTHEAIIDRKTFDLVQKHFEGRKRPDKQGEMDKYAGYLYCGECGSRLYLHRAKTMKPEQNNFMCGGYQSRTTDCTSHYIREQWLDKIVLEQLKTMTAKARENTEEFYAMALQNGEAEAKKFYRQTEREKQQIETRISQVENIIRCLYEDRATGRITPERYDTMASGYEQEQEELTQELKSITDKISEMDMRDIYVKEFISKAKEYIELPKLTPELLRTFIRRIEV
;
A
#
# COMPACT_ATOMS: atom_id res chain seq x y z
N TYR A 1 -24.52 -21.61 -37.27
CA TYR A 1 -23.60 -21.51 -38.38
C TYR A 1 -23.30 -22.93 -38.84
N ASP A 2 -23.67 -23.26 -40.05
CA ASP A 2 -23.46 -24.57 -40.67
C ASP A 2 -22.04 -24.59 -41.27
N VAL A 3 -21.01 -24.69 -40.40
CA VAL A 3 -19.60 -24.66 -40.80
C VAL A 3 -18.97 -25.98 -40.42
N ARG A 4 -18.47 -26.74 -41.43
CA ARG A 4 -17.71 -27.97 -41.21
C ARG A 4 -16.36 -27.65 -40.55
N PHE A 5 -16.06 -28.33 -39.43
CA PHE A 5 -14.80 -28.25 -38.71
C PHE A 5 -14.03 -29.56 -38.85
N ILE A 6 -12.81 -29.49 -39.38
CA ILE A 6 -11.93 -30.64 -39.54
C ILE A 6 -10.61 -30.38 -38.77
N ALA A 7 -10.30 -31.25 -37.80
CA ALA A 7 -9.02 -31.26 -37.09
C ALA A 7 -8.24 -32.51 -37.51
N ILE A 8 -7.37 -32.39 -38.51
CA ILE A 8 -6.68 -33.51 -39.17
C ILE A 8 -5.86 -34.31 -38.16
N ASN A 9 -5.07 -33.63 -37.32
CA ASN A 9 -4.21 -34.30 -36.32
C ASN A 9 -4.98 -34.97 -35.17
N ASP A 10 -6.22 -34.56 -34.95
CA ASP A 10 -7.07 -35.08 -33.88
C ASP A 10 -8.10 -36.11 -34.41
N GLY A 11 -8.18 -36.29 -35.74
CA GLY A 11 -9.13 -37.21 -36.38
C GLY A 11 -10.60 -36.78 -36.17
N VAL A 12 -10.87 -35.47 -35.97
CA VAL A 12 -12.21 -34.93 -35.72
C VAL A 12 -12.73 -34.27 -36.99
N ASP A 13 -13.95 -34.67 -37.42
CA ASP A 13 -14.67 -34.11 -38.54
C ASP A 13 -16.13 -33.92 -38.13
N SER A 14 -16.64 -32.69 -38.14
CA SER A 14 -17.99 -32.39 -37.67
C SER A 14 -19.08 -33.10 -38.46
N ASP A 15 -18.84 -33.46 -39.76
CA ASP A 15 -19.79 -34.20 -40.60
C ASP A 15 -19.83 -35.68 -40.30
N LYS A 16 -18.80 -36.24 -39.67
CA LYS A 16 -18.72 -37.64 -39.27
C LYS A 16 -19.24 -37.93 -37.86
N GLY A 17 -19.78 -36.91 -37.21
CA GLY A 17 -20.25 -37.00 -35.82
C GLY A 17 -19.15 -36.92 -34.77
N ILE A 18 -19.56 -36.93 -33.50
CA ILE A 18 -18.63 -36.83 -32.35
C ILE A 18 -17.93 -38.20 -32.22
N ASN A 19 -16.61 -38.22 -32.34
CA ASN A 19 -15.80 -39.41 -32.07
C ASN A 19 -15.93 -39.74 -30.56
N ASP A 20 -16.34 -40.95 -30.20
CA ASP A 20 -16.55 -41.41 -28.82
C ASP A 20 -15.31 -41.21 -27.92
N PHE A 21 -14.11 -41.19 -28.50
CA PHE A 21 -12.86 -40.91 -27.80
C PHE A 21 -12.58 -39.43 -27.55
N SER A 22 -13.33 -38.50 -28.16
CA SER A 22 -13.09 -37.05 -27.99
C SER A 22 -13.32 -36.58 -26.55
N GLY A 23 -14.32 -37.15 -25.87
CA GLY A 23 -14.61 -36.87 -24.45
C GLY A 23 -13.47 -37.28 -23.53
N ILE A 24 -12.95 -38.50 -23.76
CA ILE A 24 -11.82 -39.06 -22.99
C ILE A 24 -10.54 -38.23 -23.23
N LYS A 25 -10.24 -37.86 -24.48
CA LYS A 25 -9.09 -37.06 -24.85
C LYS A 25 -9.15 -35.66 -24.21
N ASN A 26 -10.31 -35.01 -24.21
CA ASN A 26 -10.52 -33.73 -23.55
C ASN A 26 -10.36 -33.82 -22.04
N TYR A 27 -10.82 -34.90 -21.42
CA TYR A 27 -10.63 -35.16 -20.00
C TYR A 27 -9.15 -35.30 -19.63
N PHE A 28 -8.38 -36.08 -20.39
CA PHE A 28 -6.93 -36.22 -20.17
C PHE A 28 -6.18 -34.90 -20.38
N ASN A 29 -6.54 -34.11 -21.38
CA ASN A 29 -5.96 -32.77 -21.60
C ASN A 29 -6.23 -31.84 -20.42
N ASP A 30 -7.46 -31.85 -19.85
CA ASP A 30 -7.78 -31.04 -18.66
C ASP A 30 -7.02 -31.54 -17.42
N LEU A 31 -6.90 -32.84 -17.21
CA LEU A 31 -6.08 -33.43 -16.13
C LEU A 31 -4.61 -33.01 -16.25
N TYR A 32 -4.03 -33.13 -17.43
CA TYR A 32 -2.66 -32.73 -17.70
C TYR A 32 -2.43 -31.26 -17.46
N ALA A 33 -3.33 -30.38 -17.92
CA ALA A 33 -3.26 -28.97 -17.70
C ALA A 33 -3.36 -28.59 -16.20
N ARG A 34 -4.21 -29.30 -15.43
CA ARG A 34 -4.33 -29.13 -13.97
C ARG A 34 -3.07 -29.57 -13.24
N ASP A 35 -2.53 -30.74 -13.57
CA ASP A 35 -1.32 -31.27 -12.95
C ASP A 35 -0.11 -30.36 -13.22
N THR A 36 0.08 -29.99 -14.47
CA THR A 36 1.13 -29.05 -14.88
C THR A 36 0.98 -27.72 -14.14
N SER A 37 -0.25 -27.19 -14.01
CA SER A 37 -0.50 -25.96 -13.26
C SER A 37 -0.15 -26.10 -11.76
N LYS A 38 -0.45 -27.25 -11.13
CA LYS A 38 -0.07 -27.53 -9.73
C LYS A 38 1.44 -27.57 -9.57
N LYS A 39 2.15 -28.30 -10.45
CA LYS A 39 3.61 -28.41 -10.44
C LYS A 39 4.29 -27.04 -10.60
N ILE A 40 3.85 -26.24 -11.56
CA ILE A 40 4.37 -24.86 -11.75
C ILE A 40 4.15 -23.99 -10.51
N ARG A 41 2.97 -24.09 -9.86
CA ARG A 41 2.69 -23.34 -8.64
C ARG A 41 3.57 -23.77 -7.48
N ALA A 42 3.77 -25.08 -7.30
CA ALA A 42 4.65 -25.64 -6.26
C ALA A 42 6.10 -25.16 -6.43
N VAL A 43 6.64 -25.25 -7.66
CA VAL A 43 7.98 -24.75 -7.97
C VAL A 43 8.10 -23.24 -7.72
N LYS A 44 7.12 -22.44 -8.18
CA LYS A 44 7.11 -20.99 -7.93
C LYS A 44 7.02 -20.68 -6.44
N ARG A 45 6.27 -21.48 -5.68
CA ARG A 45 6.16 -21.29 -4.23
C ARG A 45 7.49 -21.59 -3.55
N ALA A 46 8.13 -22.70 -3.86
CA ALA A 46 9.45 -23.04 -3.32
C ALA A 46 10.54 -22.00 -3.66
N ILE A 47 10.52 -21.45 -4.89
CA ILE A 47 11.42 -20.35 -5.28
C ILE A 47 11.13 -19.10 -4.44
N GLY A 48 9.85 -18.71 -4.31
CA GLY A 48 9.44 -17.52 -3.58
C GLY A 48 9.69 -17.59 -2.09
N GLU A 49 9.57 -18.76 -1.47
CA GLU A 49 9.84 -19.01 -0.05
C GLU A 49 11.34 -18.93 0.29
N ARG A 50 12.22 -19.18 -0.68
CA ARG A 50 13.68 -18.98 -0.54
C ARG A 50 14.10 -17.51 -0.68
N GLY A 51 13.18 -16.58 -0.86
CA GLY A 51 13.48 -15.16 -1.08
C GLY A 51 13.89 -14.82 -2.51
N GLU A 52 13.95 -15.82 -3.40
CA GLU A 52 14.24 -15.60 -4.81
C GLU A 52 13.04 -14.97 -5.53
N ARG A 53 13.31 -14.13 -6.51
CA ARG A 53 12.27 -13.46 -7.26
C ARG A 53 11.51 -14.42 -8.19
N VAL A 54 10.19 -14.52 -8.01
CA VAL A 54 9.30 -15.35 -8.85
C VAL A 54 8.93 -14.67 -10.18
N GLY A 55 8.99 -13.33 -10.24
CA GLY A 55 8.63 -12.55 -11.42
C GLY A 55 9.66 -12.66 -12.53
N THR A 56 9.21 -12.86 -13.76
CA THR A 56 10.08 -12.96 -14.95
C THR A 56 10.42 -11.62 -15.58
N THR A 57 9.55 -10.61 -15.44
CA THR A 57 9.76 -9.28 -16.03
C THR A 57 10.67 -8.44 -15.14
N ILE A 58 11.74 -7.91 -15.72
CA ILE A 58 12.68 -7.04 -15.01
C ILE A 58 12.02 -5.67 -14.81
N PRO A 59 12.04 -5.09 -13.60
CA PRO A 59 11.59 -3.73 -13.37
C PRO A 59 12.50 -2.72 -14.07
N TYR A 60 11.93 -1.65 -14.59
CA TYR A 60 12.70 -0.54 -15.15
C TYR A 60 13.60 0.06 -14.06
N GLY A 61 14.85 0.33 -14.36
CA GLY A 61 15.87 0.72 -13.37
C GLY A 61 16.79 -0.42 -12.93
N TYR A 62 16.43 -1.65 -13.27
CA TYR A 62 17.24 -2.85 -12.98
C TYR A 62 17.50 -3.65 -14.25
N MET A 63 18.55 -4.44 -14.21
CA MET A 63 18.88 -5.46 -15.21
C MET A 63 19.21 -6.78 -14.53
N LYS A 64 19.28 -7.87 -15.30
CA LYS A 64 19.71 -9.18 -14.77
C LYS A 64 21.19 -9.16 -14.52
N ASP A 65 21.57 -9.76 -13.41
CA ASP A 65 22.98 -10.10 -13.15
C ASP A 65 23.45 -11.16 -14.17
N PRO A 66 24.53 -10.93 -14.91
CA PRO A 66 25.10 -11.90 -15.84
C PRO A 66 25.49 -13.23 -15.19
N GLU A 67 25.99 -13.20 -13.93
CA GLU A 67 26.43 -14.37 -13.19
C GLU A 67 25.25 -15.12 -12.54
N ASN A 68 24.24 -14.38 -12.07
CA ASN A 68 23.03 -14.93 -11.47
C ASN A 68 21.76 -14.30 -12.04
N PRO A 69 21.14 -14.90 -13.08
CA PRO A 69 19.97 -14.34 -13.73
C PRO A 69 18.72 -14.14 -12.84
N LYS A 70 18.73 -14.67 -11.62
CA LYS A 70 17.68 -14.45 -10.62
C LYS A 70 17.90 -13.21 -9.76
N HIS A 71 19.12 -12.72 -9.70
CA HIS A 71 19.51 -11.50 -9.01
C HIS A 71 19.28 -10.28 -9.89
N LEU A 72 19.02 -9.12 -9.26
CA LEU A 72 18.85 -7.84 -9.94
C LEU A 72 20.04 -6.94 -9.59
N ILE A 73 20.63 -6.35 -10.61
CA ILE A 73 21.62 -5.30 -10.48
C ILE A 73 21.08 -3.98 -11.01
N VAL A 74 21.56 -2.86 -10.48
CA VAL A 74 21.11 -1.53 -10.89
C VAL A 74 21.54 -1.26 -12.34
N ASP A 75 20.59 -0.81 -13.15
CA ASP A 75 20.87 -0.39 -14.54
C ASP A 75 21.32 1.08 -14.53
N PRO A 76 22.60 1.38 -14.88
CA PRO A 76 23.11 2.75 -14.82
C PRO A 76 22.42 3.72 -15.78
N GLN A 77 21.76 3.23 -16.83
CA GLN A 77 21.06 4.08 -17.80
C GLN A 77 19.65 4.47 -17.31
N THR A 78 18.94 3.56 -16.65
CA THR A 78 17.53 3.77 -16.29
C THR A 78 17.29 4.04 -14.82
N ALA A 79 18.20 3.67 -13.92
CA ALA A 79 18.09 3.96 -12.50
C ALA A 79 18.04 5.47 -12.17
N PRO A 80 18.83 6.35 -12.83
CA PRO A 80 18.71 7.80 -12.62
C PRO A 80 17.32 8.35 -12.96
N ILE A 81 16.66 7.76 -13.99
CA ILE A 81 15.30 8.15 -14.38
C ILE A 81 14.30 7.75 -13.30
N VAL A 82 14.47 6.56 -12.69
CA VAL A 82 13.65 6.12 -11.54
C VAL A 82 13.83 7.05 -10.35
N LYS A 83 15.07 7.39 -9.96
CA LYS A 83 15.36 8.37 -8.90
C LYS A 83 14.66 9.68 -9.16
N ARG A 84 14.77 10.21 -10.36
CA ARG A 84 14.13 11.45 -10.78
C ARG A 84 12.61 11.40 -10.71
N ILE A 85 11.97 10.25 -11.02
CA ILE A 85 10.51 10.08 -10.87
C ILE A 85 10.11 10.25 -9.39
N PHE A 86 10.83 9.61 -8.47
CA PHE A 86 10.58 9.72 -7.04
C PHE A 86 10.82 11.14 -6.51
N GLU A 87 11.92 11.80 -6.89
CA GLU A 87 12.22 13.18 -6.55
C GLU A 87 11.15 14.16 -7.03
N MET A 88 10.79 14.09 -8.31
CA MET A 88 9.76 14.96 -8.88
C MET A 88 8.41 14.77 -8.17
N TYR A 89 8.03 13.53 -7.89
CA TYR A 89 6.77 13.23 -7.21
C TYR A 89 6.82 13.68 -5.74
N SER A 90 7.92 13.50 -5.04
CA SER A 90 8.16 13.99 -3.68
C SER A 90 8.09 15.51 -3.61
N ASN A 91 8.58 16.22 -4.64
CA ASN A 91 8.48 17.68 -4.77
C ASN A 91 7.08 18.18 -5.21
N GLY A 92 6.06 17.30 -5.26
CA GLY A 92 4.68 17.68 -5.55
C GLY A 92 4.32 17.73 -7.03
N ILE A 93 5.21 17.30 -7.93
CA ILE A 93 4.90 17.25 -9.37
C ILE A 93 3.96 16.07 -9.62
N GLY A 94 2.76 16.35 -10.16
CA GLY A 94 1.76 15.33 -10.46
C GLY A 94 2.22 14.36 -11.56
N ILE A 95 1.72 13.11 -11.51
CA ILE A 95 2.11 12.03 -12.44
C ILE A 95 1.97 12.44 -13.91
N VAL A 96 0.90 13.15 -14.28
CA VAL A 96 0.67 13.62 -15.66
C VAL A 96 1.77 14.59 -16.10
N ARG A 97 2.19 15.51 -15.20
CA ARG A 97 3.29 16.44 -15.50
C ARG A 97 4.63 15.73 -15.66
N ILE A 98 4.87 14.67 -14.87
CA ILE A 98 6.07 13.83 -15.04
C ILE A 98 6.06 13.18 -16.42
N CYS A 99 4.92 12.60 -16.85
CA CYS A 99 4.79 12.03 -18.18
C CYS A 99 5.06 13.05 -19.30
N ASN A 100 4.46 14.25 -19.20
CA ASN A 100 4.62 15.31 -20.19
C ASN A 100 6.08 15.82 -20.24
N LYS A 101 6.73 15.93 -19.09
CA LYS A 101 8.13 16.34 -19.00
C LYS A 101 9.05 15.31 -19.66
N PHE A 102 8.83 14.03 -19.40
CA PHE A 102 9.61 12.96 -20.05
C PHE A 102 9.35 12.88 -21.55
N TYR A 103 8.14 13.18 -21.99
CA TYR A 103 7.83 13.30 -23.42
C TYR A 103 8.59 14.45 -24.08
N SER A 104 8.60 15.64 -23.48
CA SER A 104 9.31 16.81 -23.99
C SER A 104 10.83 16.63 -24.02
N GLU A 105 11.38 15.90 -23.05
CA GLU A 105 12.81 15.57 -22.95
C GLU A 105 13.21 14.34 -23.79
N LYS A 106 12.26 13.74 -24.52
CA LYS A 106 12.47 12.55 -25.37
C LYS A 106 13.08 11.36 -24.60
N ILE A 107 12.65 11.17 -23.36
CA ILE A 107 13.07 10.01 -22.55
C ILE A 107 12.27 8.78 -22.99
N THR A 108 12.95 7.73 -23.41
CA THR A 108 12.35 6.49 -23.89
C THR A 108 11.51 5.81 -22.82
N SER A 109 10.29 5.39 -23.17
CA SER A 109 9.39 4.70 -22.25
C SER A 109 9.92 3.29 -21.89
N PRO A 110 9.59 2.74 -20.68
CA PRO A 110 10.11 1.46 -20.22
C PRO A 110 9.87 0.28 -21.16
N SER A 111 8.72 0.23 -21.83
CA SER A 111 8.40 -0.85 -22.78
C SER A 111 9.24 -0.79 -24.05
N VAL A 112 9.50 0.42 -24.54
CA VAL A 112 10.35 0.63 -25.72
C VAL A 112 11.84 0.42 -25.38
N TYR A 113 12.27 0.88 -24.21
CA TYR A 113 13.63 0.60 -23.72
C TYR A 113 13.87 -0.92 -23.62
N LEU A 114 12.94 -1.66 -23.01
CA LEU A 114 13.04 -3.12 -22.92
C LEU A 114 13.08 -3.79 -24.29
N PHE A 115 12.29 -3.30 -25.25
CA PHE A 115 12.31 -3.81 -26.61
C PHE A 115 13.66 -3.55 -27.29
N ASN A 116 14.20 -2.34 -27.16
CA ASN A 116 15.48 -1.97 -27.78
C ASN A 116 16.67 -2.76 -27.21
N THR A 117 16.61 -3.11 -25.90
CA THR A 117 17.73 -3.81 -25.24
C THR A 117 17.62 -5.33 -25.32
N THR A 118 16.42 -5.90 -25.34
CA THR A 118 16.20 -7.36 -25.24
C THR A 118 15.41 -7.95 -26.41
N GLY A 119 14.88 -7.12 -27.33
CA GLY A 119 13.92 -7.56 -28.36
C GLY A 119 12.54 -7.97 -27.82
N SER A 120 12.32 -7.87 -26.51
CA SER A 120 11.09 -8.32 -25.88
C SER A 120 9.92 -7.39 -26.16
N ARG A 121 8.82 -7.92 -26.69
CA ARG A 121 7.55 -7.19 -26.88
C ARG A 121 6.68 -7.17 -25.63
N SER A 122 7.22 -7.53 -24.46
CA SER A 122 6.53 -7.42 -23.18
C SER A 122 6.16 -5.96 -22.90
N GLY A 123 4.90 -5.72 -22.47
CA GLY A 123 4.39 -4.37 -22.22
C GLY A 123 3.89 -3.66 -23.50
N LYS A 124 3.82 -4.33 -24.65
CA LYS A 124 3.31 -3.80 -25.93
C LYS A 124 3.98 -2.47 -26.30
N PRO A 125 5.27 -2.47 -26.67
CA PRO A 125 5.98 -1.24 -26.99
C PRO A 125 5.35 -0.54 -28.19
N ASP A 126 5.06 0.76 -28.05
CA ASP A 126 4.62 1.61 -29.15
C ASP A 126 5.84 2.29 -29.77
N LEU A 127 6.36 1.70 -30.85
CA LEU A 127 7.57 2.19 -31.51
C LEU A 127 7.31 3.48 -32.31
N SER A 128 6.04 3.79 -32.62
CA SER A 128 5.66 5.05 -33.29
C SER A 128 5.73 6.24 -32.34
N ARG A 129 5.57 6.00 -31.03
CA ARG A 129 5.60 7.01 -29.97
C ARG A 129 6.53 6.59 -28.83
N PRO A 130 7.85 6.49 -29.05
CA PRO A 130 8.79 5.88 -28.10
C PRO A 130 8.90 6.63 -26.75
N TYR A 131 8.57 7.91 -26.74
CA TYR A 131 8.66 8.78 -25.54
C TYR A 131 7.33 8.91 -24.80
N ASN A 132 6.30 8.18 -25.22
CA ASN A 132 4.97 8.27 -24.61
C ASN A 132 4.93 7.47 -23.29
N TRP A 133 5.15 8.17 -22.18
CA TRP A 133 4.98 7.62 -20.84
C TRP A 133 3.51 7.67 -20.44
N VAL A 134 2.98 6.54 -19.96
CA VAL A 134 1.61 6.49 -19.46
C VAL A 134 1.58 6.60 -17.94
N THR A 135 0.54 7.25 -17.41
CA THR A 135 0.38 7.52 -15.97
C THR A 135 0.37 6.24 -15.13
N THR A 136 -0.17 5.14 -15.67
CA THR A 136 -0.17 3.83 -15.02
C THR A 136 1.24 3.26 -14.83
N THR A 137 2.17 3.55 -15.73
CA THR A 137 3.57 3.13 -15.62
C THR A 137 4.28 3.89 -14.51
N ILE A 138 4.16 5.23 -14.47
CA ILE A 138 4.73 6.05 -13.39
C ILE A 138 4.15 5.63 -12.04
N ARG A 139 2.82 5.46 -11.95
CA ARG A 139 2.17 5.00 -10.70
C ARG A 139 2.71 3.65 -10.24
N ARG A 140 2.91 2.71 -11.16
CA ARG A 140 3.46 1.38 -10.85
C ARG A 140 4.91 1.46 -10.38
N ILE A 141 5.73 2.35 -10.95
CA ILE A 141 7.09 2.60 -10.47
C ILE A 141 7.02 3.13 -9.04
N LEU A 142 6.29 4.21 -8.79
CA LEU A 142 6.17 4.84 -7.48
C LEU A 142 5.60 3.92 -6.38
N SER A 143 4.79 2.91 -6.73
CA SER A 143 4.17 1.98 -5.77
C SER A 143 4.90 0.64 -5.63
N ASN A 144 6.04 0.45 -6.29
CA ASN A 144 6.73 -0.84 -6.27
C ASN A 144 7.89 -0.84 -5.29
N GLN A 145 7.74 -1.57 -4.19
CA GLN A 145 8.71 -1.71 -3.10
C GLN A 145 10.06 -2.31 -3.53
N ILE A 146 10.14 -2.90 -4.72
CA ILE A 146 11.39 -3.45 -5.26
C ILE A 146 12.49 -2.38 -5.38
N TYR A 147 12.13 -1.10 -5.54
CA TYR A 147 13.09 0.00 -5.63
C TYR A 147 13.80 0.30 -4.31
N CYS A 148 13.30 -0.23 -3.18
CA CYS A 148 13.95 -0.19 -1.86
C CYS A 148 14.88 -1.37 -1.60
N GLY A 149 15.16 -2.21 -2.61
CA GLY A 149 15.96 -3.42 -2.45
C GLY A 149 15.17 -4.66 -2.00
N ASP A 150 13.84 -4.57 -1.88
CA ASP A 150 13.01 -5.64 -1.35
C ASP A 150 12.45 -6.54 -2.47
N THR A 151 12.49 -7.85 -2.26
CA THR A 151 11.78 -8.81 -3.10
C THR A 151 10.39 -9.07 -2.53
N VAL A 152 9.34 -8.78 -3.31
CA VAL A 152 7.95 -9.00 -2.91
C VAL A 152 7.30 -10.01 -3.84
N ASN A 153 7.03 -11.20 -3.31
CA ASN A 153 6.44 -12.32 -4.01
C ASN A 153 4.95 -12.48 -3.70
N PHE A 154 4.22 -13.11 -4.61
CA PHE A 154 2.81 -13.51 -4.46
C PHE A 154 1.82 -12.37 -4.22
N LYS A 155 2.07 -11.16 -4.72
CA LYS A 155 1.09 -10.04 -4.68
C LYS A 155 -0.26 -10.41 -5.30
N THR A 156 -0.28 -11.35 -6.25
CA THR A 156 -1.49 -11.81 -6.95
C THR A 156 -1.46 -13.30 -7.21
N TYR A 157 -2.63 -13.93 -7.27
CA TYR A 157 -2.81 -15.33 -7.64
C TYR A 157 -3.92 -15.53 -8.68
N SER A 158 -3.97 -16.70 -9.31
CA SER A 158 -5.09 -17.14 -10.15
C SER A 158 -5.82 -18.28 -9.47
N LYS A 159 -7.17 -18.26 -9.45
CA LYS A 159 -7.99 -19.33 -8.83
C LYS A 159 -7.76 -20.68 -9.50
N SER A 160 -7.69 -20.72 -10.83
CA SER A 160 -7.55 -21.96 -11.59
C SER A 160 -6.74 -21.76 -12.88
N ASN A 161 -6.40 -22.86 -13.55
CA ASN A 161 -5.80 -22.86 -14.87
C ASN A 161 -6.76 -22.31 -15.96
N LYS A 162 -8.06 -22.47 -15.78
CA LYS A 162 -9.10 -21.99 -16.71
C LYS A 162 -9.36 -20.50 -16.53
N LEU A 163 -9.38 -19.99 -15.28
CA LEU A 163 -9.64 -18.61 -14.98
C LEU A 163 -8.33 -17.81 -14.89
N LYS A 164 -7.93 -17.19 -15.99
CA LYS A 164 -6.67 -16.41 -16.09
C LYS A 164 -6.71 -15.07 -15.34
N LYS A 165 -7.86 -14.65 -14.76
CA LYS A 165 -7.99 -13.41 -13.99
C LYS A 165 -7.07 -13.44 -12.77
N ARG A 166 -6.21 -12.44 -12.65
CA ARG A 166 -5.37 -12.22 -11.48
C ARG A 166 -6.15 -11.55 -10.36
N ILE A 167 -6.10 -12.12 -9.17
CA ILE A 167 -6.75 -11.62 -7.97
C ILE A 167 -5.65 -11.18 -7.00
N LYS A 168 -5.85 -10.05 -6.30
CA LYS A 168 -4.94 -9.63 -5.23
C LYS A 168 -4.93 -10.67 -4.13
N ASN A 169 -3.75 -10.97 -3.63
CA ASN A 169 -3.60 -11.88 -2.49
C ASN A 169 -3.87 -11.11 -1.18
N SER A 170 -4.24 -11.84 -0.12
CA SER A 170 -4.30 -11.25 1.22
C SER A 170 -2.88 -10.90 1.69
N PRO A 171 -2.72 -9.86 2.55
CA PRO A 171 -1.41 -9.45 3.06
C PRO A 171 -0.59 -10.58 3.69
N GLU A 172 -1.25 -11.50 4.39
CA GLU A 172 -0.66 -12.68 5.06
C GLU A 172 0.05 -13.65 4.09
N ASN A 173 -0.44 -13.72 2.84
CA ASN A 173 0.10 -14.60 1.81
C ASN A 173 1.14 -13.91 0.89
N ILE A 174 1.46 -12.66 1.15
CA ILE A 174 2.49 -11.90 0.43
C ILE A 174 3.80 -12.08 1.18
N LEU A 175 4.81 -12.61 0.50
CA LEU A 175 6.14 -12.77 1.08
C LEU A 175 7.00 -11.57 0.71
N ILE A 176 7.58 -10.92 1.74
CA ILE A 176 8.46 -9.76 1.59
C ILE A 176 9.81 -10.10 2.21
N PHE A 177 10.85 -10.05 1.38
CA PHE A 177 12.24 -10.23 1.79
C PHE A 177 12.96 -8.89 1.61
N LYS A 178 13.49 -8.36 2.70
CA LYS A 178 14.17 -7.07 2.71
C LYS A 178 15.61 -7.20 2.21
N ASP A 179 16.10 -6.14 1.58
CA ASP A 179 17.51 -5.93 1.22
C ASP A 179 18.12 -7.11 0.42
N THR A 180 17.35 -7.64 -0.55
CA THR A 180 17.76 -8.76 -1.41
C THR A 180 18.59 -8.32 -2.62
N HIS A 181 18.61 -7.04 -2.93
CA HIS A 181 19.37 -6.43 -4.02
C HIS A 181 19.62 -4.94 -3.73
N GLU A 182 20.50 -4.31 -4.51
CA GLU A 182 20.83 -2.90 -4.33
C GLU A 182 19.60 -2.01 -4.51
N ALA A 183 19.35 -1.13 -3.53
CA ALA A 183 18.26 -0.18 -3.54
C ALA A 183 18.54 1.01 -4.47
N ILE A 184 17.59 1.37 -5.34
CA ILE A 184 17.67 2.62 -6.14
C ILE A 184 17.17 3.80 -5.31
N ILE A 185 16.16 3.57 -4.45
CA ILE A 185 15.52 4.59 -3.62
C ILE A 185 15.65 4.19 -2.15
N ASP A 186 15.97 5.14 -1.30
CA ASP A 186 15.97 4.94 0.14
C ASP A 186 14.54 4.69 0.67
N ARG A 187 14.42 3.92 1.73
CA ARG A 187 13.15 3.50 2.30
C ARG A 187 12.32 4.69 2.79
N LYS A 188 12.99 5.72 3.34
CA LYS A 188 12.31 6.93 3.82
C LYS A 188 11.58 7.66 2.68
N THR A 189 12.26 7.86 1.54
CA THR A 189 11.66 8.48 0.34
C THR A 189 10.52 7.64 -0.22
N PHE A 190 10.67 6.32 -0.24
CA PHE A 190 9.59 5.43 -0.69
C PHE A 190 8.35 5.55 0.22
N ASP A 191 8.52 5.48 1.53
CA ASP A 191 7.42 5.56 2.51
C ASP A 191 6.71 6.92 2.45
N LEU A 192 7.46 8.01 2.26
CA LEU A 192 6.90 9.34 1.99
C LEU A 192 5.98 9.32 0.75
N VAL A 193 6.43 8.68 -0.33
CA VAL A 193 5.64 8.55 -1.56
C VAL A 193 4.40 7.70 -1.33
N GLN A 194 4.48 6.59 -0.55
CA GLN A 194 3.30 5.76 -0.24
C GLN A 194 2.26 6.53 0.57
N LYS A 195 2.65 7.29 1.60
CA LYS A 195 1.75 8.18 2.35
C LYS A 195 0.99 9.14 1.42
N HIS A 196 1.58 9.52 0.29
CA HIS A 196 0.91 10.34 -0.74
C HIS A 196 -0.18 9.59 -1.52
N PHE A 197 -0.03 8.27 -1.70
CA PHE A 197 -1.05 7.46 -2.39
C PHE A 197 -2.26 7.16 -1.52
N GLU A 198 -2.13 7.14 -0.20
CA GLU A 198 -3.21 6.88 0.74
C GLU A 198 -4.26 8.00 0.75
N GLY A 199 -3.82 9.25 0.47
CA GLY A 199 -4.73 10.35 0.25
C GLY A 199 -5.22 10.41 -1.20
N ARG A 200 -6.54 10.40 -1.43
CA ARG A 200 -7.12 10.64 -2.78
C ARG A 200 -6.84 12.10 -3.20
N LYS A 201 -5.69 12.32 -3.81
CA LYS A 201 -5.25 13.64 -4.30
C LYS A 201 -5.61 13.72 -5.79
N ARG A 202 -6.59 14.53 -6.14
CA ARG A 202 -6.83 14.90 -7.53
C ARG A 202 -6.08 16.20 -7.80
N PRO A 203 -5.22 16.25 -8.85
CA PRO A 203 -4.70 17.54 -9.29
C PRO A 203 -5.88 18.41 -9.73
N ASP A 204 -5.72 19.70 -9.61
CA ASP A 204 -6.70 20.66 -10.14
C ASP A 204 -6.77 20.62 -11.69
N LYS A 205 -7.68 21.43 -12.26
CA LYS A 205 -7.80 21.56 -13.73
C LYS A 205 -6.54 22.09 -14.42
N GLN A 206 -5.63 22.71 -13.65
CA GLN A 206 -4.33 23.23 -14.14
C GLN A 206 -3.20 22.21 -13.99
N GLY A 207 -3.47 21.02 -13.42
CA GLY A 207 -2.49 19.96 -13.22
C GLY A 207 -1.57 20.18 -12.01
N GLU A 208 -1.83 21.22 -11.18
CA GLU A 208 -1.10 21.47 -9.95
C GLU A 208 -1.71 20.72 -8.79
N MET A 209 -0.84 20.10 -7.97
CA MET A 209 -1.28 19.54 -6.71
C MET A 209 -1.24 20.63 -5.66
N ASP A 210 -2.39 20.85 -5.02
CA ASP A 210 -2.46 21.70 -3.84
C ASP A 210 -1.53 21.14 -2.74
N LYS A 211 -0.71 22.00 -2.15
CA LYS A 211 0.25 21.63 -1.09
C LYS A 211 -0.43 21.03 0.15
N TYR A 212 -1.67 21.43 0.44
CA TYR A 212 -2.47 20.92 1.56
C TYR A 212 -3.39 19.76 1.19
N ALA A 213 -3.35 19.30 -0.06
CA ALA A 213 -4.25 18.23 -0.51
C ALA A 213 -4.12 16.97 0.36
N GLY A 214 -5.20 16.63 1.05
CA GLY A 214 -5.28 15.46 1.92
C GLY A 214 -4.87 15.70 3.38
N TYR A 215 -4.50 16.93 3.76
CA TYR A 215 -4.17 17.29 5.15
C TYR A 215 -5.27 18.06 5.86
N LEU A 216 -6.14 18.77 5.12
CA LEU A 216 -7.17 19.64 5.70
C LEU A 216 -8.49 18.90 5.92
N TYR A 217 -9.02 19.02 7.12
CA TYR A 217 -10.29 18.45 7.54
C TYR A 217 -11.12 19.48 8.29
N CYS A 218 -12.44 19.41 8.16
CA CYS A 218 -13.37 20.22 8.92
C CYS A 218 -13.44 19.73 10.37
N GLY A 219 -13.26 20.60 11.34
CA GLY A 219 -13.33 20.29 12.77
C GLY A 219 -14.71 19.83 13.23
N GLU A 220 -15.79 20.26 12.56
CA GLU A 220 -17.15 19.86 12.93
C GLU A 220 -17.57 18.53 12.30
N CYS A 221 -17.47 18.40 10.96
CA CYS A 221 -18.02 17.23 10.27
C CYS A 221 -16.96 16.20 9.84
N GLY A 222 -15.68 16.44 10.09
CA GLY A 222 -14.58 15.57 9.69
C GLY A 222 -14.35 15.44 8.18
N SER A 223 -15.17 16.11 7.35
CA SER A 223 -15.01 16.09 5.89
C SER A 223 -13.76 16.85 5.46
N ARG A 224 -13.20 16.47 4.31
CA ARG A 224 -12.01 17.18 3.77
C ARG A 224 -12.38 18.58 3.29
N LEU A 225 -11.45 19.53 3.43
CA LEU A 225 -11.53 20.82 2.77
C LEU A 225 -10.86 20.74 1.39
N TYR A 226 -11.44 21.44 0.42
CA TYR A 226 -10.95 21.50 -0.94
C TYR A 226 -10.62 22.93 -1.33
N LEU A 227 -9.53 23.10 -2.10
CA LEU A 227 -9.08 24.37 -2.62
C LEU A 227 -10.06 24.90 -3.68
N HIS A 228 -10.56 26.09 -3.45
CA HIS A 228 -11.32 26.90 -4.40
C HIS A 228 -10.43 27.96 -5.01
N ARG A 229 -10.19 27.84 -6.31
CA ARG A 229 -9.51 28.84 -7.11
C ARG A 229 -10.10 28.87 -8.52
N ALA A 230 -10.16 30.03 -9.13
CA ALA A 230 -10.61 30.22 -10.50
C ALA A 230 -9.64 31.15 -11.24
N LYS A 231 -9.62 31.07 -12.57
CA LYS A 231 -8.78 31.97 -13.41
C LYS A 231 -9.09 33.45 -13.22
N THR A 232 -10.31 33.76 -12.81
CA THR A 232 -10.80 35.13 -12.55
C THR A 232 -10.52 35.61 -11.13
N MET A 233 -10.13 34.71 -10.22
CA MET A 233 -9.82 35.04 -8.82
C MET A 233 -8.36 35.45 -8.68
N LYS A 234 -8.11 36.50 -7.88
CA LYS A 234 -6.74 36.84 -7.46
C LYS A 234 -6.21 35.77 -6.51
N PRO A 235 -4.90 35.46 -6.52
CA PRO A 235 -4.30 34.46 -5.61
C PRO A 235 -4.65 34.64 -4.13
N GLU A 236 -4.85 35.90 -3.71
CA GLU A 236 -5.23 36.25 -2.33
C GLU A 236 -6.65 35.81 -1.96
N GLN A 237 -7.48 35.54 -2.94
CA GLN A 237 -8.87 35.10 -2.75
C GLN A 237 -9.00 33.58 -2.70
N ASN A 238 -7.91 32.85 -2.99
CA ASN A 238 -7.89 31.40 -2.86
C ASN A 238 -8.30 30.99 -1.45
N ASN A 239 -9.20 30.02 -1.35
CA ASN A 239 -9.67 29.55 -0.06
C ASN A 239 -9.92 28.02 -0.07
N PHE A 240 -9.87 27.44 1.11
CA PHE A 240 -10.27 26.05 1.34
C PHE A 240 -11.67 26.03 1.93
N MET A 241 -12.56 25.21 1.40
CA MET A 241 -13.96 25.08 1.83
C MET A 241 -14.29 23.65 2.18
N CYS A 242 -15.15 23.48 3.20
CA CYS A 242 -15.61 22.18 3.65
C CYS A 242 -16.36 21.44 2.53
N GLY A 243 -15.88 20.23 2.21
CA GLY A 243 -16.46 19.38 1.16
C GLY A 243 -17.84 18.83 1.53
N GLY A 244 -18.10 18.57 2.82
CA GLY A 244 -19.40 18.13 3.33
C GLY A 244 -20.48 19.18 3.13
N TYR A 245 -20.19 20.43 3.46
CA TYR A 245 -21.09 21.56 3.19
C TYR A 245 -21.32 21.75 1.68
N GLN A 246 -20.23 21.78 0.90
CA GLN A 246 -20.32 22.03 -0.55
C GLN A 246 -21.11 20.94 -1.29
N SER A 247 -20.92 19.68 -0.92
CA SER A 247 -21.62 18.55 -1.54
C SER A 247 -22.97 18.22 -0.89
N ARG A 248 -23.33 18.94 0.18
CA ARG A 248 -24.56 18.68 0.98
C ARG A 248 -24.67 17.23 1.46
N THR A 249 -23.52 16.63 1.80
CA THR A 249 -23.45 15.26 2.30
C THR A 249 -23.48 15.18 3.83
N THR A 250 -23.34 16.33 4.49
CA THR A 250 -23.40 16.47 5.96
C THR A 250 -24.15 17.74 6.32
N ASP A 251 -24.72 17.83 7.52
CA ASP A 251 -25.39 19.02 8.06
C ASP A 251 -24.41 20.07 8.58
N CYS A 252 -23.27 20.20 7.91
CA CYS A 252 -22.21 21.12 8.29
C CYS A 252 -22.52 22.55 7.82
N THR A 253 -22.07 23.54 8.57
CA THR A 253 -22.20 24.96 8.18
C THR A 253 -21.06 25.36 7.23
N SER A 254 -21.08 26.61 6.74
CA SER A 254 -20.06 27.10 5.80
C SER A 254 -18.74 27.37 6.52
N HIS A 255 -17.78 26.44 6.39
CA HIS A 255 -16.43 26.60 6.90
C HIS A 255 -15.47 26.82 5.74
N TYR A 256 -14.72 27.94 5.80
CA TYR A 256 -13.65 28.22 4.86
C TYR A 256 -12.48 28.96 5.52
N ILE A 257 -11.28 28.73 4.98
CA ILE A 257 -10.08 29.47 5.38
C ILE A 257 -9.32 29.92 4.13
N ARG A 258 -8.81 31.16 4.11
CA ARG A 258 -7.97 31.65 3.00
C ARG A 258 -6.62 30.97 3.02
N GLU A 259 -6.09 30.59 1.84
CA GLU A 259 -4.81 29.92 1.68
C GLU A 259 -3.67 30.67 2.35
N GLN A 260 -3.62 31.99 2.17
CA GLN A 260 -2.56 32.84 2.76
C GLN A 260 -2.57 32.87 4.29
N TRP A 261 -3.77 32.87 4.91
CA TRP A 261 -3.89 32.81 6.36
C TRP A 261 -3.46 31.47 6.91
N LEU A 262 -3.87 30.41 6.23
CA LEU A 262 -3.47 29.05 6.59
C LEU A 262 -1.93 28.89 6.50
N ASP A 263 -1.31 29.44 5.44
CA ASP A 263 0.14 29.42 5.29
C ASP A 263 0.87 30.10 6.45
N LYS A 264 0.39 31.28 6.86
CA LYS A 264 0.98 32.01 7.98
C LYS A 264 0.86 31.24 9.29
N ILE A 265 -0.35 30.76 9.61
CA ILE A 265 -0.62 30.04 10.85
C ILE A 265 0.23 28.75 10.91
N VAL A 266 0.22 27.96 9.84
CA VAL A 266 0.95 26.69 9.79
C VAL A 266 2.46 26.92 9.88
N LEU A 267 3.00 27.91 9.16
CA LEU A 267 4.42 28.23 9.19
C LEU A 267 4.87 28.70 10.57
N GLU A 268 4.08 29.58 11.23
CA GLU A 268 4.36 30.09 12.56
C GLU A 268 4.32 28.98 13.62
N GLN A 269 3.31 28.12 13.56
CA GLN A 269 3.22 26.97 14.44
C GLN A 269 4.39 25.99 14.24
N LEU A 270 4.77 25.70 12.99
CA LEU A 270 5.92 24.86 12.71
C LEU A 270 7.22 25.48 13.25
N LYS A 271 7.45 26.77 13.06
CA LYS A 271 8.62 27.48 13.63
C LYS A 271 8.66 27.35 15.14
N THR A 272 7.54 27.62 15.79
CA THR A 272 7.43 27.55 17.26
C THR A 272 7.67 26.12 17.78
N MET A 273 7.06 25.11 17.16
CA MET A 273 7.19 23.71 17.58
C MET A 273 8.60 23.17 17.31
N THR A 274 9.19 23.49 16.16
CA THR A 274 10.56 23.05 15.85
C THR A 274 11.61 23.74 16.71
N ALA A 275 11.41 25.02 17.07
CA ALA A 275 12.27 25.72 18.02
C ALA A 275 12.21 25.07 19.41
N LYS A 276 11.00 24.84 19.95
CA LYS A 276 10.81 24.15 21.24
C LYS A 276 11.41 22.74 21.25
N ALA A 277 11.23 21.96 20.19
CA ALA A 277 11.78 20.62 20.08
C ALA A 277 13.33 20.60 20.05
N ARG A 278 13.97 21.67 19.58
CA ARG A 278 15.43 21.82 19.56
C ARG A 278 16.00 22.33 20.89
N GLU A 279 15.36 23.33 21.47
CA GLU A 279 15.83 23.99 22.69
C GLU A 279 15.65 23.12 23.93
N ASN A 280 14.48 22.45 24.04
CA ASN A 280 14.17 21.60 25.19
C ASN A 280 13.50 20.30 24.74
N THR A 281 14.30 19.37 24.25
CA THR A 281 13.86 18.09 23.66
C THR A 281 13.04 17.25 24.66
N GLU A 282 13.45 17.21 25.93
CA GLU A 282 12.78 16.38 26.96
C GLU A 282 11.42 16.95 27.34
N GLU A 283 11.33 18.26 27.53
CA GLU A 283 10.07 18.94 27.85
C GLU A 283 9.09 18.87 26.66
N PHE A 284 9.58 19.04 25.45
CA PHE A 284 8.78 18.88 24.23
C PHE A 284 8.22 17.45 24.11
N TYR A 285 9.05 16.46 24.40
CA TYR A 285 8.65 15.06 24.36
C TYR A 285 7.58 14.76 25.40
N ALA A 286 7.75 15.23 26.64
CA ALA A 286 6.77 15.08 27.72
C ALA A 286 5.43 15.77 27.38
N MET A 287 5.49 16.99 26.82
CA MET A 287 4.31 17.74 26.39
C MET A 287 3.56 17.03 25.24
N ALA A 288 4.30 16.51 24.26
CA ALA A 288 3.72 15.85 23.08
C ALA A 288 3.01 14.53 23.41
N LEU A 289 3.44 13.85 24.45
CA LEU A 289 2.81 12.60 24.91
C LEU A 289 1.65 12.86 25.92
N GLN A 290 1.39 14.11 26.31
CA GLN A 290 0.34 14.54 27.27
C GLN A 290 0.47 13.98 28.70
N ASN A 291 1.35 13.02 28.93
CA ASN A 291 1.68 12.43 30.21
C ASN A 291 3.20 12.29 30.30
N GLY A 292 3.79 12.53 31.45
CA GLY A 292 5.22 12.32 31.63
C GLY A 292 5.67 10.93 31.19
N GLU A 293 6.89 10.80 30.73
CA GLU A 293 7.45 9.52 30.22
C GLU A 293 7.22 8.33 31.17
N ALA A 294 7.22 8.59 32.47
CA ALA A 294 6.98 7.59 33.51
C ALA A 294 5.53 7.08 33.51
N GLU A 295 4.54 7.95 33.32
CA GLU A 295 3.11 7.57 33.27
C GLU A 295 2.77 6.85 31.99
N ALA A 296 3.30 7.29 30.86
CA ALA A 296 3.13 6.59 29.58
C ALA A 296 3.71 5.18 29.62
N LYS A 297 4.92 5.00 30.18
CA LYS A 297 5.52 3.66 30.40
C LYS A 297 4.74 2.80 31.38
N LYS A 298 4.17 3.40 32.41
CA LYS A 298 3.32 2.67 33.40
C LYS A 298 2.03 2.19 32.74
N PHE A 299 1.37 3.06 31.98
CA PHE A 299 0.15 2.73 31.25
C PHE A 299 0.41 1.66 30.17
N TYR A 300 1.50 1.79 29.39
CA TYR A 300 1.91 0.78 28.41
C TYR A 300 2.11 -0.61 29.05
N ARG A 301 2.86 -0.67 30.17
CA ARG A 301 3.08 -1.94 30.89
C ARG A 301 1.79 -2.53 31.45
N GLN A 302 0.86 -1.70 31.89
CA GLN A 302 -0.44 -2.16 32.35
C GLN A 302 -1.27 -2.75 31.21
N THR A 303 -1.36 -2.05 30.10
CA THR A 303 -2.10 -2.48 28.91
C THR A 303 -1.51 -3.76 28.29
N GLU A 304 -0.18 -3.91 28.31
CA GLU A 304 0.49 -5.13 27.86
C GLU A 304 0.20 -6.33 28.80
N ARG A 305 0.11 -6.10 30.10
CA ARG A 305 -0.32 -7.14 31.06
C ARG A 305 -1.78 -7.56 30.85
N GLU A 306 -2.67 -6.62 30.62
CA GLU A 306 -4.07 -6.88 30.28
C GLU A 306 -4.18 -7.72 29.02
N LYS A 307 -3.42 -7.39 27.98
CA LYS A 307 -3.33 -8.18 26.76
C LYS A 307 -2.91 -9.62 27.02
N GLN A 308 -1.84 -9.84 27.79
CA GLN A 308 -1.36 -11.17 28.15
C GLN A 308 -2.39 -11.98 28.95
N GLN A 309 -3.14 -11.33 29.85
CA GLN A 309 -4.21 -12.00 30.61
C GLN A 309 -5.34 -12.48 29.69
N ILE A 310 -5.75 -11.65 28.74
CA ILE A 310 -6.80 -11.99 27.78
C ILE A 310 -6.32 -13.11 26.83
N GLU A 311 -5.11 -13.05 26.31
CA GLU A 311 -4.52 -14.11 25.48
C GLU A 311 -4.47 -15.45 26.24
N THR A 312 -4.08 -15.42 27.51
CA THR A 312 -4.07 -16.61 28.37
C THR A 312 -5.49 -17.15 28.56
N ARG A 313 -6.47 -16.26 28.79
CA ARG A 313 -7.87 -16.68 28.96
C ARG A 313 -8.46 -17.26 27.70
N ILE A 314 -8.19 -16.67 26.53
CA ILE A 314 -8.61 -17.23 25.23
C ILE A 314 -8.07 -18.66 25.06
N SER A 315 -6.78 -18.87 25.34
CA SER A 315 -6.17 -20.20 25.26
C SER A 315 -6.80 -21.22 26.23
N GLN A 316 -7.20 -20.77 27.43
CA GLN A 316 -7.94 -21.62 28.38
C GLN A 316 -9.32 -21.98 27.84
N VAL A 317 -10.07 -21.01 27.31
CA VAL A 317 -11.41 -21.22 26.74
C VAL A 317 -11.34 -22.17 25.52
N GLU A 318 -10.36 -22.02 24.66
CA GLU A 318 -10.13 -22.94 23.54
C GLU A 318 -9.85 -24.37 23.99
N ASN A 319 -9.08 -24.55 25.07
CA ASN A 319 -8.84 -25.87 25.64
C ASN A 319 -10.11 -26.46 26.24
N ILE A 320 -10.94 -25.65 26.93
CA ILE A 320 -12.23 -26.09 27.48
C ILE A 320 -13.17 -26.53 26.38
N ILE A 321 -13.31 -25.74 25.30
CA ILE A 321 -14.15 -26.11 24.16
C ILE A 321 -13.68 -27.42 23.54
N ARG A 322 -12.36 -27.62 23.41
CA ARG A 322 -11.81 -28.88 22.89
C ARG A 322 -12.13 -30.07 23.79
N CYS A 323 -11.98 -29.94 25.12
CA CYS A 323 -12.33 -30.98 26.05
C CYS A 323 -13.83 -31.30 26.04
N LEU A 324 -14.70 -30.29 25.96
CA LEU A 324 -16.15 -30.47 25.80
C LEU A 324 -16.49 -31.26 24.54
N TYR A 325 -15.80 -30.97 23.43
CA TYR A 325 -15.98 -31.71 22.17
C TYR A 325 -15.58 -33.19 22.30
N GLU A 326 -14.46 -33.48 23.00
CA GLU A 326 -13.99 -34.84 23.24
C GLU A 326 -14.95 -35.59 24.17
N ASP A 327 -15.46 -34.95 25.24
CA ASP A 327 -16.41 -35.54 26.17
C ASP A 327 -17.78 -35.81 25.52
N ARG A 328 -18.22 -34.94 24.60
CA ARG A 328 -19.40 -35.23 23.77
C ARG A 328 -19.18 -36.46 22.85
N ALA A 329 -18.02 -36.52 22.18
CA ALA A 329 -17.69 -37.62 21.30
C ALA A 329 -17.60 -38.97 22.03
N THR A 330 -17.17 -38.98 23.31
CA THR A 330 -17.08 -40.15 24.14
C THR A 330 -18.36 -40.47 24.92
N GLY A 331 -19.43 -39.69 24.75
CA GLY A 331 -20.72 -39.89 25.41
C GLY A 331 -20.75 -39.54 26.93
N ARG A 332 -19.74 -38.83 27.42
CA ARG A 332 -19.68 -38.41 28.84
C ARG A 332 -20.61 -37.24 29.16
N ILE A 333 -20.99 -36.46 28.15
CA ILE A 333 -21.89 -35.32 28.28
C ILE A 333 -23.07 -35.47 27.31
N THR A 334 -24.27 -35.12 27.75
CA THR A 334 -25.46 -35.11 26.90
C THR A 334 -25.39 -34.00 25.85
N PRO A 335 -26.00 -34.20 24.66
CA PRO A 335 -25.98 -33.17 23.60
C PRO A 335 -26.52 -31.80 24.11
N GLU A 336 -27.61 -31.78 24.85
CA GLU A 336 -28.24 -30.54 25.37
C GLU A 336 -27.31 -29.77 26.31
N ARG A 337 -26.60 -30.50 27.17
CA ARG A 337 -25.65 -29.88 28.10
C ARG A 337 -24.40 -29.37 27.38
N TYR A 338 -23.94 -30.10 26.34
CA TYR A 338 -22.86 -29.66 25.49
C TYR A 338 -23.23 -28.35 24.79
N ASP A 339 -24.40 -28.28 24.14
CA ASP A 339 -24.83 -27.10 23.37
C ASP A 339 -24.98 -25.87 24.28
N THR A 340 -25.45 -26.03 25.50
CA THR A 340 -25.54 -24.93 26.47
C THR A 340 -24.15 -24.43 26.91
N MET A 341 -23.23 -25.34 27.24
CA MET A 341 -21.89 -24.97 27.68
C MET A 341 -21.03 -24.42 26.53
N ALA A 342 -21.09 -25.06 25.37
CA ALA A 342 -20.34 -24.63 24.20
C ALA A 342 -20.74 -23.21 23.75
N SER A 343 -22.06 -22.92 23.67
CA SER A 343 -22.52 -21.57 23.29
C SER A 343 -22.05 -20.49 24.28
N GLY A 344 -21.98 -20.80 25.58
CA GLY A 344 -21.47 -19.86 26.59
C GLY A 344 -19.97 -19.57 26.41
N TYR A 345 -19.16 -20.60 26.14
CA TYR A 345 -17.72 -20.42 25.93
C TYR A 345 -17.41 -19.82 24.55
N GLU A 346 -18.19 -20.11 23.52
CA GLU A 346 -18.06 -19.47 22.21
C GLU A 346 -18.36 -17.96 22.30
N GLN A 347 -19.38 -17.57 23.07
CA GLN A 347 -19.68 -16.16 23.30
C GLN A 347 -18.56 -15.49 24.11
N GLU A 348 -18.04 -16.11 25.17
CA GLU A 348 -16.90 -15.59 25.94
C GLU A 348 -15.67 -15.42 25.05
N GLN A 349 -15.39 -16.37 24.15
CA GLN A 349 -14.27 -16.30 23.20
C GLN A 349 -14.42 -15.13 22.23
N GLU A 350 -15.63 -14.88 21.74
CA GLU A 350 -15.91 -13.77 20.83
C GLU A 350 -15.72 -12.40 21.53
N GLU A 351 -16.22 -12.26 22.77
CA GLU A 351 -16.06 -11.05 23.58
C GLU A 351 -14.58 -10.79 23.90
N LEU A 352 -13.83 -11.80 24.34
CA LEU A 352 -12.38 -11.69 24.59
C LEU A 352 -11.58 -11.36 23.33
N THR A 353 -11.97 -11.88 22.18
CA THR A 353 -11.31 -11.59 20.90
C THR A 353 -11.55 -10.14 20.48
N GLN A 354 -12.75 -9.60 20.71
CA GLN A 354 -13.04 -8.19 20.45
C GLN A 354 -12.26 -7.27 21.41
N GLU A 355 -12.17 -7.66 22.67
CA GLU A 355 -11.40 -6.92 23.69
C GLU A 355 -9.90 -6.93 23.36
N LEU A 356 -9.33 -8.08 22.99
CA LEU A 356 -7.95 -8.22 22.54
C LEU A 356 -7.63 -7.31 21.37
N LYS A 357 -8.54 -7.25 20.39
CA LYS A 357 -8.39 -6.35 19.25
C LYS A 357 -8.36 -4.89 19.68
N SER A 358 -9.29 -4.47 20.56
CA SER A 358 -9.34 -3.09 21.08
C SER A 358 -8.05 -2.71 21.82
N ILE A 359 -7.51 -3.61 22.64
CA ILE A 359 -6.25 -3.38 23.37
C ILE A 359 -5.06 -3.34 22.42
N THR A 360 -5.01 -4.22 21.44
CA THR A 360 -3.95 -4.24 20.42
C THR A 360 -3.94 -2.95 19.59
N ASP A 361 -5.12 -2.44 19.23
CA ASP A 361 -5.26 -1.17 18.52
C ASP A 361 -4.76 0.01 19.38
N LYS A 362 -5.06 0.03 20.69
CA LYS A 362 -4.57 1.05 21.64
C LYS A 362 -3.04 1.03 21.78
N ILE A 363 -2.43 -0.17 21.93
CA ILE A 363 -0.96 -0.31 21.99
C ILE A 363 -0.33 0.20 20.70
N SER A 364 -0.87 -0.21 19.56
CA SER A 364 -0.39 0.24 18.23
C SER A 364 -0.46 1.76 18.07
N GLU A 365 -1.53 2.41 18.54
CA GLU A 365 -1.65 3.87 18.50
C GLU A 365 -0.61 4.56 19.41
N MET A 366 -0.31 4.00 20.57
CA MET A 366 0.69 4.53 21.49
C MET A 366 2.11 4.41 20.91
N ASP A 367 2.46 3.24 20.39
CA ASP A 367 3.76 3.02 19.72
C ASP A 367 3.95 3.97 18.54
N MET A 368 2.88 4.19 17.76
CA MET A 368 2.91 5.13 16.65
C MET A 368 3.09 6.58 17.10
N ARG A 369 2.49 6.99 18.21
CA ARG A 369 2.70 8.36 18.76
C ARG A 369 4.16 8.56 19.18
N ASP A 370 4.72 7.63 19.93
CA ASP A 370 6.13 7.68 20.36
C ASP A 370 7.09 7.78 19.17
N ILE A 371 6.90 6.93 18.16
CA ILE A 371 7.67 6.93 16.92
C ILE A 371 7.56 8.30 16.23
N TYR A 372 6.34 8.86 16.10
CA TYR A 372 6.13 10.15 15.44
C TYR A 372 6.79 11.31 16.19
N VAL A 373 6.72 11.33 17.53
CA VAL A 373 7.36 12.38 18.33
C VAL A 373 8.88 12.33 18.18
N LYS A 374 9.48 11.14 18.26
CA LYS A 374 10.92 10.94 18.05
C LYS A 374 11.35 11.32 16.63
N GLU A 375 10.56 10.95 15.63
CA GLU A 375 10.80 11.32 14.24
C GLU A 375 10.69 12.84 14.03
N PHE A 376 9.70 13.50 14.64
CA PHE A 376 9.54 14.95 14.61
C PHE A 376 10.75 15.65 15.21
N ILE A 377 11.21 15.23 16.39
CA ILE A 377 12.37 15.80 17.09
C ILE A 377 13.64 15.64 16.24
N SER A 378 13.86 14.44 15.68
CA SER A 378 15.02 14.17 14.81
C SER A 378 15.02 15.12 13.61
N LYS A 379 13.88 15.30 12.96
CA LYS A 379 13.75 16.19 11.80
C LYS A 379 13.82 17.66 12.18
N ALA A 380 13.28 18.05 13.34
CA ALA A 380 13.39 19.43 13.82
C ALA A 380 14.86 19.87 14.03
N LYS A 381 15.76 18.92 14.32
CA LYS A 381 17.20 19.18 14.41
C LYS A 381 17.87 19.37 13.05
N GLU A 382 17.35 18.74 12.00
CA GLU A 382 17.86 18.86 10.63
C GLU A 382 17.43 20.19 9.96
N TYR A 383 16.21 20.68 10.27
CA TYR A 383 15.66 21.91 9.68
C TYR A 383 15.84 23.12 10.62
N ILE A 384 16.96 23.83 10.46
CA ILE A 384 17.30 24.99 11.31
C ILE A 384 16.48 26.22 10.93
N GLU A 385 16.29 26.48 9.65
CA GLU A 385 15.53 27.62 9.13
C GLU A 385 14.34 27.16 8.28
N LEU A 386 13.17 27.75 8.53
CA LEU A 386 11.94 27.53 7.79
C LEU A 386 11.49 28.82 7.09
N PRO A 387 12.11 29.20 5.96
CA PRO A 387 11.85 30.48 5.31
C PRO A 387 10.47 30.51 4.63
N LYS A 388 10.03 29.41 4.04
CA LYS A 388 8.76 29.26 3.34
C LYS A 388 8.15 27.90 3.58
N LEU A 389 6.82 27.83 3.58
CA LEU A 389 6.10 26.56 3.68
C LEU A 389 6.15 25.82 2.35
N THR A 390 6.93 24.75 2.31
CA THR A 390 7.03 23.87 1.15
C THR A 390 6.13 22.64 1.30
N PRO A 391 5.70 22.01 0.21
CA PRO A 391 5.00 20.71 0.28
C PRO A 391 5.79 19.64 1.04
N GLU A 392 7.11 19.69 1.00
CA GLU A 392 8.00 18.78 1.71
C GLU A 392 7.91 18.99 3.23
N LEU A 393 7.97 20.23 3.71
CA LEU A 393 7.82 20.55 5.12
C LEU A 393 6.46 20.12 5.68
N LEU A 394 5.39 20.38 4.93
CA LEU A 394 4.05 19.90 5.31
C LEU A 394 4.01 18.38 5.48
N ARG A 395 4.67 17.65 4.59
CA ARG A 395 4.71 16.18 4.63
C ARG A 395 5.57 15.63 5.76
N THR A 396 6.64 16.36 6.05
CA THR A 396 7.61 15.96 7.08
C THR A 396 7.03 16.14 8.48
N PHE A 397 6.30 17.24 8.72
CA PHE A 397 5.90 17.65 10.06
C PHE A 397 4.40 17.55 10.34
N ILE A 398 3.54 17.45 9.30
CA ILE A 398 2.09 17.55 9.49
C ILE A 398 1.41 16.28 9.00
N ARG A 399 0.59 15.69 9.87
CA ARG A 399 -0.27 14.55 9.57
C ARG A 399 -1.69 14.98 9.20
N ARG A 400 -2.24 15.95 9.94
CA ARG A 400 -3.61 16.41 9.80
C ARG A 400 -3.73 17.84 10.32
N ILE A 401 -4.54 18.66 9.66
CA ILE A 401 -4.93 20.01 10.09
C ILE A 401 -6.45 20.02 10.14
N GLU A 402 -7.00 20.42 11.26
CA GLU A 402 -8.43 20.64 11.45
C GLU A 402 -8.70 22.14 11.42
N VAL A 403 -9.71 22.55 10.66
CA VAL A 403 -10.11 23.94 10.42
C VAL A 403 -11.54 24.14 10.85
#